data_266fef935eaa9724dfbed82f405cf638
#
_entry.id   266fef935eaa9724dfbed82f405cf638
#
_cell.length_a   1.000
_cell.length_b   1.000
_cell.length_c   1.000
_cell.angle_alpha   90.00
_cell.angle_beta   90.00
_cell.angle_gamma   90.00
#
_symmetry.space_group_name_H-M   'P 1'
#
loop_
_entity.id
_entity.type
_entity.pdbx_description
1 polymer ?
#
loop_
_entity_poly.entity_id
_entity_poly.type
_entity_poly.pdbx_seq_one_letter_code
_entity_poly.pdbx_strand_id
1 'polypeptide(L)'
;QGEDALMNFFDRILHYYIYDMRLKKKLVTAVKGHKLLKDKRDELMRQFLDLVRENMALRQKVEAGILSANKNFVIARAGMSEQILNTALMAPKQEVFLEADKRNVMSVDIPVFKTSTRTADANDIYSYGFAFTSGDLDGAVKSLADILPDMLKLAEVEKSCQLMASEIEKTRRRVNALEHVIIPETRQNIKYLSLIHISEP
;
A
#
# COMPACT_ATOMS: atom_id res chain seq x y z
N GLN A 1 66.44 -7.77 7.13
CA GLN A 1 65.94 -6.65 6.30
C GLN A 1 65.36 -7.09 4.95
N GLY A 2 65.88 -8.15 4.28
CA GLY A 2 65.32 -8.68 3.04
C GLY A 2 64.08 -9.51 3.19
N GLU A 3 63.99 -10.33 4.25
CA GLU A 3 62.85 -11.20 4.55
C GLU A 3 61.62 -10.40 5.00
N ASP A 4 61.82 -9.35 5.80
CA ASP A 4 60.73 -8.47 6.24
C ASP A 4 60.14 -7.69 5.09
N ALA A 5 60.95 -7.25 4.10
CA ALA A 5 60.46 -6.57 2.90
C ALA A 5 59.66 -7.49 1.97
N LEU A 6 60.10 -8.76 1.82
CA LEU A 6 59.36 -9.79 1.08
C LEU A 6 58.03 -10.16 1.75
N MET A 7 58.04 -10.29 3.08
CA MET A 7 56.82 -10.59 3.84
C MET A 7 55.80 -9.49 3.74
N ASN A 8 56.20 -8.24 3.88
CA ASN A 8 55.36 -7.04 3.66
C ASN A 8 54.81 -6.95 2.23
N PHE A 9 55.59 -7.34 1.22
CA PHE A 9 55.18 -7.39 -0.19
C PHE A 9 54.10 -8.48 -0.40
N PHE A 10 54.30 -9.68 0.12
CA PHE A 10 53.30 -10.74 0.02
C PHE A 10 51.99 -10.40 0.77
N ASP A 11 52.05 -9.78 1.95
CA ASP A 11 50.85 -9.32 2.69
C ASP A 11 50.07 -8.27 1.90
N ARG A 12 50.76 -7.35 1.25
CA ARG A 12 50.12 -6.35 0.37
C ARG A 12 49.41 -7.00 -0.81
N ILE A 13 50.08 -7.89 -1.54
CA ILE A 13 49.48 -8.63 -2.67
C ILE A 13 48.27 -9.45 -2.22
N LEU A 14 48.37 -10.15 -1.10
CA LEU A 14 47.30 -10.94 -0.55
C LEU A 14 46.10 -10.06 -0.19
N HIS A 15 46.36 -8.91 0.42
CA HIS A 15 45.32 -7.94 0.77
C HIS A 15 44.59 -7.40 -0.47
N TYR A 16 45.32 -7.03 -1.53
CA TYR A 16 44.73 -6.61 -2.80
C TYR A 16 43.89 -7.71 -3.45
N TYR A 17 44.37 -8.94 -3.47
CA TYR A 17 43.66 -10.09 -4.03
C TYR A 17 42.35 -10.37 -3.26
N ILE A 18 42.39 -10.34 -1.95
CA ILE A 18 41.20 -10.53 -1.11
C ILE A 18 40.19 -9.40 -1.35
N TYR A 19 40.67 -8.16 -1.49
CA TYR A 19 39.82 -7.01 -1.75
C TYR A 19 39.15 -7.09 -3.13
N ASP A 20 39.88 -7.44 -4.18
CA ASP A 20 39.34 -7.67 -5.53
C ASP A 20 38.26 -8.78 -5.53
N MET A 21 38.53 -9.88 -4.86
CA MET A 21 37.56 -10.97 -4.72
C MET A 21 36.29 -10.53 -4.00
N ARG A 22 36.40 -9.67 -2.99
CA ARG A 22 35.24 -9.10 -2.28
C ARG A 22 34.43 -8.19 -3.19
N LEU A 23 35.08 -7.32 -3.96
CA LEU A 23 34.42 -6.44 -4.91
C LEU A 23 33.71 -7.20 -6.03
N LYS A 24 34.32 -8.24 -6.58
CA LYS A 24 33.69 -9.12 -7.58
C LYS A 24 32.45 -9.82 -7.02
N LYS A 25 32.52 -10.35 -5.80
CA LYS A 25 31.36 -10.94 -5.11
C LYS A 25 30.27 -9.88 -4.88
N LYS A 26 30.64 -8.67 -4.42
CA LYS A 26 29.72 -7.55 -4.25
C LYS A 26 29.03 -7.17 -5.56
N LEU A 27 29.76 -7.12 -6.66
CA LEU A 27 29.20 -6.83 -7.98
C LEU A 27 28.17 -7.88 -8.42
N VAL A 28 28.49 -9.16 -8.29
CA VAL A 28 27.57 -10.26 -8.64
C VAL A 28 26.30 -10.19 -7.80
N THR A 29 26.43 -9.93 -6.49
CA THR A 29 25.28 -9.79 -5.59
C THR A 29 24.45 -8.56 -5.96
N ALA A 30 25.08 -7.43 -6.26
CA ALA A 30 24.40 -6.21 -6.68
C ALA A 30 23.62 -6.39 -7.99
N VAL A 31 24.20 -7.04 -8.99
CA VAL A 31 23.53 -7.33 -10.27
C VAL A 31 22.33 -8.27 -10.08
N LYS A 32 22.49 -9.34 -9.28
CA LYS A 32 21.38 -10.24 -8.95
C LYS A 32 20.28 -9.50 -8.18
N GLY A 33 20.66 -8.72 -7.18
CA GLY A 33 19.73 -7.92 -6.39
C GLY A 33 18.98 -6.88 -7.23
N HIS A 34 19.67 -6.21 -8.17
CA HIS A 34 19.04 -5.31 -9.12
C HIS A 34 17.94 -5.99 -9.95
N LYS A 35 18.25 -7.17 -10.52
CA LYS A 35 17.27 -7.93 -11.30
C LYS A 35 16.06 -8.33 -10.46
N LEU A 36 16.27 -8.90 -9.28
CA LEU A 36 15.18 -9.32 -8.38
C LEU A 36 14.31 -8.16 -7.93
N LEU A 37 14.92 -7.01 -7.61
CA LEU A 37 14.16 -5.81 -7.22
C LEU A 37 13.40 -5.20 -8.39
N LYS A 38 13.94 -5.27 -9.61
CA LYS A 38 13.24 -4.85 -10.82
C LYS A 38 12.02 -5.72 -11.09
N ASP A 39 12.17 -7.03 -11.03
CA ASP A 39 11.07 -7.98 -11.18
C ASP A 39 9.99 -7.77 -10.10
N LYS A 40 10.42 -7.56 -8.83
CA LYS A 40 9.49 -7.22 -7.74
C LYS A 40 8.72 -5.92 -8.01
N ARG A 41 9.41 -4.87 -8.46
CA ARG A 41 8.78 -3.58 -8.79
C ARG A 41 7.73 -3.74 -9.89
N ASP A 42 8.04 -4.48 -10.93
CA ASP A 42 7.17 -4.65 -12.09
C ASP A 42 5.90 -5.45 -11.71
N GLU A 43 6.03 -6.47 -10.86
CA GLU A 43 4.89 -7.22 -10.35
C GLU A 43 4.04 -6.38 -9.37
N LEU A 44 4.66 -5.61 -8.47
CA LEU A 44 3.94 -4.67 -7.60
C LEU A 44 3.16 -3.63 -8.42
N MET A 45 3.76 -3.12 -9.50
CA MET A 45 3.10 -2.16 -10.39
C MET A 45 1.88 -2.78 -11.06
N ARG A 46 1.97 -4.03 -11.51
CA ARG A 46 0.83 -4.74 -12.11
C ARG A 46 -0.34 -4.85 -11.12
N GLN A 47 -0.06 -5.32 -9.90
CA GLN A 47 -1.08 -5.46 -8.87
C GLN A 47 -1.64 -4.09 -8.42
N PHE A 48 -0.81 -3.07 -8.35
CA PHE A 48 -1.23 -1.69 -8.06
C PHE A 48 -2.21 -1.16 -9.10
N LEU A 49 -1.95 -1.38 -10.39
CA LEU A 49 -2.86 -0.95 -11.46
C LEU A 49 -4.22 -1.67 -11.39
N ASP A 50 -4.25 -2.95 -11.03
CA ASP A 50 -5.49 -3.69 -10.83
C ASP A 50 -6.29 -3.10 -9.65
N LEU A 51 -5.64 -2.80 -8.52
CA LEU A 51 -6.26 -2.13 -7.38
C LEU A 51 -6.76 -0.71 -7.72
N VAL A 52 -6.04 0.04 -8.53
CA VAL A 52 -6.49 1.38 -8.97
C VAL A 52 -7.77 1.29 -9.79
N ARG A 53 -7.89 0.30 -10.67
CA ARG A 53 -9.12 0.08 -11.45
C ARG A 53 -10.30 -0.28 -10.54
N GLU A 54 -10.08 -1.18 -9.57
CA GLU A 54 -11.08 -1.53 -8.56
C GLU A 54 -11.48 -0.32 -7.73
N ASN A 55 -10.52 0.49 -7.30
CA ASN A 55 -10.76 1.75 -6.58
C ASN A 55 -11.65 2.71 -7.36
N MET A 56 -11.34 2.93 -8.63
CA MET A 56 -12.13 3.82 -9.49
C MET A 56 -13.57 3.34 -9.64
N ALA A 57 -13.79 2.04 -9.86
CA ALA A 57 -15.12 1.46 -10.00
C ALA A 57 -15.93 1.57 -8.69
N LEU A 58 -15.31 1.23 -7.55
CA LEU A 58 -15.94 1.37 -6.23
C LEU A 58 -16.26 2.82 -5.89
N ARG A 59 -15.34 3.74 -6.19
CA ARG A 59 -15.55 5.18 -5.94
C ARG A 59 -16.75 5.71 -6.72
N GLN A 60 -16.86 5.40 -8.00
CA GLN A 60 -18.02 5.79 -8.81
C GLN A 60 -19.34 5.23 -8.26
N LYS A 61 -19.33 3.97 -7.83
CA LYS A 61 -20.49 3.32 -7.22
C LYS A 61 -20.89 4.00 -5.91
N VAL A 62 -19.93 4.28 -5.03
CA VAL A 62 -20.15 4.93 -3.74
C VAL A 62 -20.64 6.37 -3.94
N GLU A 63 -20.02 7.14 -4.84
CA GLU A 63 -20.44 8.52 -5.14
C GLU A 63 -21.88 8.58 -5.67
N ALA A 64 -22.24 7.70 -6.62
CA ALA A 64 -23.60 7.61 -7.13
C ALA A 64 -24.61 7.25 -6.05
N GLY A 65 -24.25 6.32 -5.17
CA GLY A 65 -25.08 5.91 -4.05
C GLY A 65 -25.27 6.99 -3.00
N ILE A 66 -24.21 7.71 -2.63
CA ILE A 66 -24.29 8.85 -1.70
C ILE A 66 -25.15 9.98 -2.29
N LEU A 67 -25.01 10.27 -3.58
CA LEU A 67 -25.87 11.27 -4.24
C LEU A 67 -27.35 10.87 -4.21
N SER A 68 -27.65 9.60 -4.43
CA SER A 68 -29.01 9.07 -4.33
C SER A 68 -29.57 9.18 -2.90
N ALA A 69 -28.77 8.76 -1.91
CA ALA A 69 -29.14 8.86 -0.50
C ALA A 69 -29.37 10.32 -0.06
N ASN A 70 -28.51 11.23 -0.48
CA ASN A 70 -28.66 12.65 -0.19
C ASN A 70 -29.93 13.26 -0.81
N LYS A 71 -30.29 12.87 -2.03
CA LYS A 71 -31.55 13.30 -2.66
C LYS A 71 -32.75 12.83 -1.83
N ASN A 72 -32.79 11.55 -1.43
CA ASN A 72 -33.84 11.02 -0.60
C ASN A 72 -33.91 11.72 0.76
N PHE A 73 -32.76 12.05 1.34
CA PHE A 73 -32.68 12.77 2.61
C PHE A 73 -33.21 14.21 2.51
N VAL A 74 -32.92 14.91 1.41
CA VAL A 74 -33.45 16.26 1.15
C VAL A 74 -34.98 16.22 1.03
N ILE A 75 -35.53 15.21 0.36
CA ILE A 75 -36.98 15.04 0.23
C ILE A 75 -37.61 14.76 1.62
N ALA A 76 -37.02 13.85 2.39
CA ALA A 76 -37.47 13.57 3.76
C ALA A 76 -37.47 14.83 4.65
N ARG A 77 -36.40 15.63 4.57
CA ARG A 77 -36.26 16.89 5.31
C ARG A 77 -37.29 17.94 4.90
N ALA A 78 -37.70 17.97 3.64
CA ALA A 78 -38.73 18.90 3.17
C ALA A 78 -40.12 18.54 3.73
N GLY A 79 -40.40 17.26 4.03
CA GLY A 79 -41.66 16.79 4.56
C GLY A 79 -41.74 16.69 6.10
N MET A 80 -40.64 16.95 6.80
CA MET A 80 -40.55 16.80 8.28
C MET A 80 -40.01 18.06 8.94
N SER A 81 -40.40 18.30 10.21
CA SER A 81 -39.72 19.37 10.97
C SER A 81 -38.30 18.94 11.38
N GLU A 82 -37.41 19.92 11.48
CA GLU A 82 -36.01 19.68 11.85
C GLU A 82 -35.90 19.03 13.25
N GLN A 83 -36.76 19.39 14.16
CA GLN A 83 -36.79 18.78 15.50
C GLN A 83 -37.14 17.30 15.47
N ILE A 84 -38.14 16.91 14.67
CA ILE A 84 -38.53 15.50 14.50
C ILE A 84 -37.43 14.70 13.88
N LEU A 85 -36.77 15.25 12.84
CA LEU A 85 -35.66 14.60 12.14
C LEU A 85 -34.47 14.38 13.08
N ASN A 86 -34.06 15.41 13.82
CA ASN A 86 -32.99 15.31 14.80
C ASN A 86 -33.29 14.29 15.90
N THR A 87 -34.50 14.25 16.39
CA THR A 87 -34.94 13.28 17.41
C THR A 87 -34.92 11.85 16.85
N ALA A 88 -35.37 11.65 15.62
CA ALA A 88 -35.39 10.34 14.95
C ALA A 88 -33.99 9.75 14.78
N LEU A 89 -32.99 10.59 14.45
CA LEU A 89 -31.62 10.17 14.18
C LEU A 89 -30.67 10.25 15.38
N MET A 90 -31.18 10.67 16.56
CA MET A 90 -30.33 10.94 17.74
C MET A 90 -29.71 9.68 18.36
N ALA A 91 -30.38 8.54 18.28
CA ALA A 91 -29.93 7.30 18.89
C ALA A 91 -29.94 6.15 17.89
N PRO A 92 -28.79 5.80 17.30
CA PRO A 92 -28.71 4.69 16.37
C PRO A 92 -28.96 3.36 17.10
N LYS A 93 -29.78 2.49 16.53
CA LYS A 93 -30.09 1.16 17.05
C LYS A 93 -29.04 0.13 16.58
N GLN A 94 -28.51 0.30 15.37
CA GLN A 94 -27.51 -0.59 14.78
C GLN A 94 -26.12 0.00 14.93
N GLU A 95 -25.16 -0.86 15.26
CA GLU A 95 -23.74 -0.54 15.31
C GLU A 95 -22.98 -1.50 14.42
N VAL A 96 -21.97 -0.98 13.73
CA VAL A 96 -21.07 -1.78 12.90
C VAL A 96 -19.69 -1.78 13.55
N PHE A 97 -19.21 -2.97 13.88
CA PHE A 97 -17.87 -3.17 14.40
C PHE A 97 -16.92 -3.51 13.26
N LEU A 98 -15.77 -2.85 13.23
CA LEU A 98 -14.74 -3.05 12.24
C LEU A 98 -13.50 -3.65 12.90
N GLU A 99 -13.11 -4.83 12.46
CA GLU A 99 -11.83 -5.45 12.79
C GLU A 99 -10.89 -5.32 11.59
N ALA A 100 -9.70 -4.75 11.82
CA ALA A 100 -8.69 -4.58 10.80
C ALA A 100 -7.60 -5.65 10.95
N ASP A 101 -7.64 -6.64 10.08
CA ASP A 101 -6.57 -7.62 9.91
C ASP A 101 -5.54 -7.14 8.88
N LYS A 102 -4.40 -7.83 8.80
CA LYS A 102 -3.35 -7.57 7.82
C LYS A 102 -3.11 -8.81 6.96
N ARG A 103 -2.98 -8.59 5.66
CA ARG A 103 -2.52 -9.61 4.72
C ARG A 103 -1.24 -9.15 4.04
N ASN A 104 -0.22 -9.98 4.08
CA ASN A 104 1.04 -9.67 3.41
C ASN A 104 0.97 -10.01 1.92
N VAL A 105 1.28 -9.03 1.08
CA VAL A 105 1.40 -9.17 -0.37
C VAL A 105 2.74 -8.59 -0.81
N MET A 106 3.67 -9.45 -1.20
CA MET A 106 5.02 -9.07 -1.67
C MET A 106 5.77 -8.13 -0.69
N SER A 107 5.71 -8.43 0.60
CA SER A 107 6.28 -7.62 1.70
C SER A 107 5.56 -6.30 1.97
N VAL A 108 4.34 -6.14 1.47
CA VAL A 108 3.44 -5.03 1.82
C VAL A 108 2.31 -5.59 2.67
N ASP A 109 2.14 -5.06 3.87
CA ASP A 109 1.04 -5.41 4.76
C ASP A 109 -0.19 -4.57 4.40
N ILE A 110 -1.08 -5.14 3.60
CA ILE A 110 -2.34 -4.51 3.21
C ILE A 110 -3.42 -4.83 4.26
N PRO A 111 -4.29 -3.86 4.60
CA PRO A 111 -5.39 -4.10 5.51
C PRO A 111 -6.46 -4.98 4.86
N VAL A 112 -7.12 -5.78 5.68
CA VAL A 112 -8.33 -6.54 5.34
C VAL A 112 -9.36 -6.25 6.42
N PHE A 113 -10.50 -5.69 6.03
CA PHE A 113 -11.55 -5.32 6.95
C PHE A 113 -12.56 -6.43 7.10
N LYS A 114 -12.78 -6.83 8.34
CA LYS A 114 -13.91 -7.70 8.75
C LYS A 114 -14.92 -6.87 9.46
N THR A 115 -16.15 -6.95 9.00
CA THR A 115 -17.26 -6.20 9.59
C THR A 115 -18.22 -7.14 10.28
N SER A 116 -18.65 -6.77 11.47
CA SER A 116 -19.74 -7.43 12.18
C SER A 116 -20.75 -6.38 12.62
N THR A 117 -22.02 -6.75 12.62
CA THR A 117 -23.11 -5.90 13.05
C THR A 117 -23.57 -6.32 14.45
N ARG A 118 -24.05 -5.37 15.24
CA ARG A 118 -24.57 -5.63 16.58
C ARG A 118 -25.71 -6.63 16.57
N THR A 119 -26.63 -6.51 15.59
CA THR A 119 -27.75 -7.41 15.39
C THR A 119 -27.75 -7.95 13.97
N ALA A 120 -28.25 -9.17 13.79
CA ALA A 120 -28.37 -9.81 12.49
C ALA A 120 -29.62 -9.37 11.71
N ASP A 121 -30.53 -8.61 12.32
CA ASP A 121 -31.77 -8.18 11.70
C ASP A 121 -31.51 -6.96 10.78
N ALA A 122 -31.86 -7.09 9.52
CA ALA A 122 -31.73 -6.03 8.51
C ALA A 122 -32.64 -4.81 8.80
N ASN A 123 -33.69 -4.97 9.58
CA ASN A 123 -34.63 -3.89 9.94
C ASN A 123 -34.14 -3.04 11.11
N ASP A 124 -33.08 -3.44 11.82
CA ASP A 124 -32.53 -2.70 12.95
C ASP A 124 -31.79 -1.41 12.53
N ILE A 125 -31.70 -1.14 11.23
CA ILE A 125 -31.20 0.14 10.73
C ILE A 125 -32.13 1.31 11.07
N TYR A 126 -33.43 1.04 11.33
CA TYR A 126 -34.40 2.07 11.69
C TYR A 126 -34.44 2.26 13.22
N SER A 127 -33.94 3.41 13.68
CA SER A 127 -33.86 3.75 15.10
C SER A 127 -35.13 4.45 15.63
N TYR A 128 -36.10 4.72 14.77
CA TYR A 128 -37.27 5.53 15.04
C TYR A 128 -38.57 4.74 14.77
N GLY A 129 -39.67 5.20 15.43
CA GLY A 129 -41.00 4.63 15.20
C GLY A 129 -41.72 5.32 14.04
N PHE A 130 -42.79 4.69 13.53
CA PHE A 130 -43.59 5.17 12.41
C PHE A 130 -44.40 6.46 12.73
N ALA A 131 -44.51 6.83 13.99
CA ALA A 131 -45.23 8.03 14.39
C ALA A 131 -44.39 9.28 14.06
N PHE A 132 -44.93 10.17 13.22
CA PHE A 132 -44.35 11.44 12.81
C PHE A 132 -43.12 11.36 11.85
N THR A 133 -42.73 10.17 11.37
CA THR A 133 -41.67 9.99 10.41
C THR A 133 -42.20 9.72 9.02
N SER A 134 -41.52 10.25 7.98
CA SER A 134 -41.86 10.06 6.59
C SER A 134 -41.23 8.77 6.03
N GLY A 135 -41.91 8.05 5.14
CA GLY A 135 -41.33 6.92 4.42
C GLY A 135 -40.15 7.29 3.54
N ASP A 136 -39.98 8.57 3.19
CA ASP A 136 -38.80 9.08 2.46
C ASP A 136 -37.54 8.99 3.32
N LEU A 137 -37.66 9.15 4.65
CA LEU A 137 -36.55 8.96 5.58
C LEU A 137 -36.09 7.49 5.58
N ASP A 138 -37.01 6.56 5.54
CA ASP A 138 -36.69 5.12 5.46
C ASP A 138 -35.90 4.79 4.20
N GLY A 139 -36.30 5.39 3.06
CA GLY A 139 -35.58 5.27 1.78
C GLY A 139 -34.15 5.82 1.85
N ALA A 140 -33.96 6.96 2.53
CA ALA A 140 -32.65 7.57 2.71
C ALA A 140 -31.73 6.72 3.60
N VAL A 141 -32.23 6.24 4.75
CA VAL A 141 -31.50 5.37 5.70
C VAL A 141 -31.13 4.07 5.04
N LYS A 142 -32.06 3.44 4.31
CA LYS A 142 -31.81 2.20 3.56
C LYS A 142 -30.73 2.40 2.50
N SER A 143 -30.79 3.47 1.72
CA SER A 143 -29.80 3.78 0.70
C SER A 143 -28.40 3.93 1.31
N LEU A 144 -28.26 4.54 2.48
CA LEU A 144 -26.97 4.65 3.19
C LEU A 144 -26.51 3.30 3.73
N ALA A 145 -27.41 2.50 4.29
CA ALA A 145 -27.08 1.17 4.78
C ALA A 145 -26.58 0.24 3.66
N ASP A 146 -27.20 0.31 2.49
CA ASP A 146 -26.81 -0.48 1.31
C ASP A 146 -25.44 -0.09 0.75
N ILE A 147 -25.02 1.16 0.90
CA ILE A 147 -23.72 1.67 0.43
C ILE A 147 -22.60 1.40 1.43
N LEU A 148 -22.89 1.27 2.71
CA LEU A 148 -21.90 1.13 3.78
C LEU A 148 -20.85 0.03 3.51
N PRO A 149 -21.20 -1.19 3.05
CA PRO A 149 -20.23 -2.21 2.70
C PRO A 149 -19.28 -1.78 1.58
N ASP A 150 -19.79 -1.09 0.57
CA ASP A 150 -18.99 -0.58 -0.55
C ASP A 150 -18.04 0.53 -0.08
N MET A 151 -18.47 1.38 0.85
CA MET A 151 -17.61 2.42 1.46
C MET A 151 -16.46 1.81 2.25
N LEU A 152 -16.73 0.77 3.03
CA LEU A 152 -15.70 0.06 3.81
C LEU A 152 -14.72 -0.66 2.88
N LYS A 153 -15.22 -1.28 1.81
CA LYS A 153 -14.37 -1.90 0.79
C LYS A 153 -13.52 -0.86 0.05
N LEU A 154 -14.10 0.28 -0.27
CA LEU A 154 -13.36 1.40 -0.86
C LEU A 154 -12.21 1.86 0.05
N ALA A 155 -12.46 2.03 1.34
CA ALA A 155 -11.43 2.42 2.31
C ALA A 155 -10.29 1.38 2.41
N GLU A 156 -10.62 0.08 2.37
CA GLU A 156 -9.64 -1.01 2.32
C GLU A 156 -8.77 -0.94 1.08
N VAL A 157 -9.39 -0.77 -0.10
CA VAL A 157 -8.68 -0.69 -1.39
C VAL A 157 -7.84 0.58 -1.48
N GLU A 158 -8.34 1.73 -1.04
CA GLU A 158 -7.58 2.99 -1.02
C GLU A 158 -6.34 2.90 -0.15
N LYS A 159 -6.48 2.32 1.05
CA LYS A 159 -5.33 2.12 1.93
C LYS A 159 -4.32 1.15 1.35
N SER A 160 -4.78 0.09 0.70
CA SER A 160 -3.92 -0.87 -0.01
C SER A 160 -3.15 -0.20 -1.15
N CYS A 161 -3.80 0.66 -1.94
CA CYS A 161 -3.17 1.45 -2.99
C CYS A 161 -2.07 2.37 -2.43
N GLN A 162 -2.32 3.09 -1.33
CA GLN A 162 -1.33 3.95 -0.69
C GLN A 162 -0.08 3.18 -0.24
N LEU A 163 -0.28 2.02 0.40
CA LEU A 163 0.82 1.20 0.90
C LEU A 163 1.64 0.60 -0.25
N MET A 164 0.97 0.11 -1.30
CA MET A 164 1.65 -0.38 -2.51
C MET A 164 2.41 0.72 -3.24
N ALA A 165 1.84 1.90 -3.40
CA ALA A 165 2.53 3.04 -4.02
C ALA A 165 3.80 3.42 -3.27
N SER A 166 3.74 3.45 -1.93
CA SER A 166 4.91 3.71 -1.09
C SER A 166 6.01 2.65 -1.26
N GLU A 167 5.65 1.37 -1.32
CA GLU A 167 6.62 0.29 -1.52
C GLU A 167 7.21 0.30 -2.95
N ILE A 168 6.40 0.59 -3.97
CA ILE A 168 6.88 0.76 -5.35
C ILE A 168 7.91 1.88 -5.41
N GLU A 169 7.67 3.01 -4.75
CA GLU A 169 8.61 4.12 -4.72
C GLU A 169 9.92 3.75 -4.02
N LYS A 170 9.85 3.09 -2.86
CA LYS A 170 11.03 2.58 -2.14
C LYS A 170 11.83 1.61 -3.00
N THR A 171 11.16 0.67 -3.67
CA THR A 171 11.80 -0.32 -4.55
C THR A 171 12.43 0.36 -5.76
N ARG A 172 11.76 1.35 -6.37
CA ARG A 172 12.30 2.16 -7.46
C ARG A 172 13.58 2.88 -7.07
N ARG A 173 13.59 3.52 -5.89
CA ARG A 173 14.80 4.19 -5.37
C ARG A 173 15.97 3.22 -5.20
N ARG A 174 15.70 2.01 -4.66
CA ARG A 174 16.73 0.95 -4.50
C ARG A 174 17.25 0.45 -5.85
N VAL A 175 16.36 0.23 -6.81
CA VAL A 175 16.74 -0.16 -8.18
C VAL A 175 17.63 0.90 -8.82
N ASN A 176 17.23 2.16 -8.75
CA ASN A 176 18.01 3.28 -9.30
C ASN A 176 19.38 3.42 -8.61
N ALA A 177 19.45 3.29 -7.29
CA ALA A 177 20.72 3.33 -6.57
C ALA A 177 21.67 2.20 -6.97
N LEU A 178 21.15 0.98 -7.18
CA LEU A 178 21.95 -0.13 -7.67
C LEU A 178 22.43 0.10 -9.10
N GLU A 179 21.55 0.56 -9.99
CA GLU A 179 21.85 0.72 -11.42
C GLU A 179 22.82 1.87 -11.71
N HIS A 180 22.60 3.01 -11.05
CA HIS A 180 23.32 4.25 -11.40
C HIS A 180 24.49 4.59 -10.47
N VAL A 181 24.55 4.00 -9.27
CA VAL A 181 25.60 4.29 -8.29
C VAL A 181 26.40 3.04 -7.97
N ILE A 182 25.80 2.04 -7.36
CA ILE A 182 26.53 0.91 -6.76
C ILE A 182 27.21 0.04 -7.81
N ILE A 183 26.51 -0.34 -8.87
CA ILE A 183 27.07 -1.20 -9.93
C ILE A 183 28.18 -0.48 -10.72
N PRO A 184 28.00 0.76 -11.21
CA PRO A 184 29.05 1.49 -11.91
C PRO A 184 30.29 1.74 -11.04
N GLU A 185 30.09 2.22 -9.79
CA GLU A 185 31.19 2.46 -8.85
C GLU A 185 31.97 1.18 -8.56
N THR A 186 31.30 0.08 -8.30
CA THR A 186 31.96 -1.21 -8.04
C THR A 186 32.74 -1.69 -9.25
N ARG A 187 32.21 -1.52 -10.47
CA ARG A 187 32.92 -1.85 -11.72
C ARG A 187 34.15 -0.98 -11.90
N GLN A 188 34.04 0.32 -11.63
CA GLN A 188 35.15 1.25 -11.75
C GLN A 188 36.26 0.92 -10.75
N ASN A 189 35.91 0.59 -9.49
CA ASN A 189 36.86 0.17 -8.47
C ASN A 189 37.59 -1.12 -8.84
N ILE A 190 36.90 -2.12 -9.39
CA ILE A 190 37.52 -3.35 -9.91
C ILE A 190 38.48 -3.04 -11.03
N LYS A 191 38.09 -2.17 -11.99
CA LYS A 191 38.96 -1.76 -13.10
C LYS A 191 40.19 -1.03 -12.59
N TYR A 192 40.03 -0.13 -11.65
CA TYR A 192 41.16 0.62 -11.05
C TYR A 192 42.15 -0.30 -10.37
N LEU A 193 41.69 -1.27 -9.57
CA LEU A 193 42.54 -2.30 -8.93
C LEU A 193 43.29 -3.15 -9.97
N SER A 194 42.64 -3.54 -11.06
CA SER A 194 43.28 -4.32 -12.10
C SER A 194 44.39 -3.53 -12.84
N LEU A 195 44.21 -2.21 -12.99
CA LEU A 195 45.23 -1.32 -13.61
C LEU A 195 46.46 -1.15 -12.70
N ILE A 196 46.25 -1.03 -11.40
CA ILE A 196 47.34 -0.96 -10.41
C ILE A 196 48.17 -2.24 -10.47
N HIS A 197 47.53 -3.39 -10.56
CA HIS A 197 48.22 -4.69 -10.63
C HIS A 197 49.04 -4.89 -11.92
N ILE A 198 48.66 -4.22 -13.00
CA ILE A 198 49.41 -4.26 -14.30
C ILE A 198 50.55 -3.25 -14.34
N SER A 199 50.46 -2.16 -13.56
CA SER A 199 51.42 -1.05 -13.59
C SER A 199 52.54 -1.13 -12.55
N GLU A 200 52.51 -2.09 -11.62
CA GLU A 200 53.63 -2.37 -10.72
C GLU A 200 54.50 -3.48 -11.34
N PRO A 201 55.73 -3.16 -11.76
CA PRO A 201 56.70 -4.17 -12.26
C PRO A 201 57.28 -5.03 -11.13
#